data_3201d7250f853f22ba4c441af3d56abd
#
_entry.id   3201d7250f853f22ba4c441af3d56abd
#
_cell.length_a   1.000
_cell.length_b   1.000
_cell.length_c   1.000
_cell.angle_alpha   90.00
_cell.angle_beta   90.00
_cell.angle_gamma   90.00
#
_symmetry.space_group_name_H-M   'P 1'
#
loop_
_entity.id
_entity.type
_entity.pdbx_description
1 polymer ?
#
loop_
_entity_poly.entity_id
_entity_poly.type
_entity_poly.pdbx_seq_one_letter_code
_entity_poly.pdbx_strand_id
1 'polypeptide(L)'
;KWPALAGPMAGRVVGTVAADVKGDSNGDRGIETPMADLMADIIKWGTQSGGSQIAFMNVGGVRASFLVDQISNGEQPGEITYTEAYNVAPFGNLLVSLDMTGQQIKDTLEQQFIAGRPGGRDALGLGVSAGFSYTWDATQPQGSKVVPGTMSLHGVPMDMAATYRVGTINFLANGGDSFSGFMAGTNLLGGKEDLANLVDYLGAHPGITPPADRVTGL
;
A
#
# COMPACT_ATOMS: atom_id res chain seq x y z
N LYS A 1 -11.33 10.07 -31.87
CA LYS A 1 -11.14 11.40 -31.22
C LYS A 1 -10.54 11.31 -29.81
N TRP A 2 -10.76 10.23 -29.04
CA TRP A 2 -10.21 10.05 -27.69
C TRP A 2 -8.69 9.84 -27.62
N PRO A 3 -8.05 9.06 -28.53
CA PRO A 3 -6.58 8.87 -28.50
C PRO A 3 -5.77 10.15 -28.66
N ALA A 4 -6.27 11.12 -29.45
CA ALA A 4 -5.57 12.38 -29.68
C ALA A 4 -5.59 13.35 -28.50
N LEU A 5 -6.53 13.18 -27.56
CA LEU A 5 -6.61 14.00 -26.34
C LEU A 5 -5.89 13.32 -25.16
N ALA A 6 -5.81 11.99 -25.15
CA ALA A 6 -5.13 11.23 -24.12
C ALA A 6 -3.58 11.20 -24.28
N GLY A 7 -3.09 11.26 -25.52
CA GLY A 7 -1.65 11.16 -25.83
C GLY A 7 -0.77 12.18 -25.09
N PRO A 8 -1.08 13.49 -25.10
CA PRO A 8 -0.28 14.49 -24.38
C PRO A 8 -0.29 14.34 -22.86
N MET A 9 -1.36 13.81 -22.28
CA MET A 9 -1.42 13.53 -20.86
C MET A 9 -0.70 12.22 -20.49
N ALA A 10 -0.81 11.20 -21.33
CA ALA A 10 -0.23 9.89 -21.09
C ALA A 10 1.30 9.93 -20.93
N GLY A 11 2.00 10.66 -21.82
CA GLY A 11 3.46 10.82 -21.79
C GLY A 11 3.97 11.92 -20.86
N ARG A 12 3.07 12.63 -20.13
CA ARG A 12 3.52 13.68 -19.22
C ARG A 12 4.32 13.08 -18.07
N VAL A 13 5.54 13.53 -17.85
CA VAL A 13 6.35 13.18 -16.68
C VAL A 13 5.68 13.74 -15.43
N VAL A 14 5.46 12.90 -14.44
CA VAL A 14 4.79 13.24 -13.16
C VAL A 14 5.72 13.12 -11.95
N GLY A 15 6.89 12.51 -12.11
CA GLY A 15 7.88 12.37 -11.04
C GLY A 15 9.10 11.57 -11.50
N THR A 16 9.95 11.22 -10.55
CA THR A 16 11.18 10.46 -10.82
C THR A 16 11.46 9.42 -9.74
N VAL A 17 12.12 8.32 -10.16
CA VAL A 17 12.73 7.33 -9.26
C VAL A 17 14.24 7.30 -9.46
N ALA A 18 14.98 7.10 -8.38
CA ALA A 18 16.45 6.98 -8.42
C ALA A 18 16.92 5.51 -8.45
N ALA A 19 16.03 4.57 -8.18
CA ALA A 19 16.25 3.13 -8.26
C ALA A 19 14.93 2.41 -8.53
N ASP A 20 15.00 1.17 -9.03
CA ASP A 20 13.82 0.33 -9.26
C ASP A 20 13.03 0.12 -7.97
N VAL A 21 11.72 0.38 -7.99
CA VAL A 21 10.79 0.01 -6.94
C VAL A 21 9.91 -1.12 -7.47
N LYS A 22 10.21 -2.34 -7.03
CA LYS A 22 9.59 -3.58 -7.54
C LYS A 22 8.52 -4.11 -6.61
N GLY A 23 7.73 -5.08 -7.11
CA GLY A 23 6.75 -5.80 -6.30
C GLY A 23 5.32 -5.54 -6.71
N ASP A 24 5.05 -5.68 -8.01
CA ASP A 24 3.69 -5.65 -8.53
C ASP A 24 2.99 -7.00 -8.40
N SER A 25 1.67 -7.00 -8.49
CA SER A 25 0.82 -8.16 -8.31
C SER A 25 0.95 -9.24 -9.41
N ASN A 26 1.70 -8.98 -10.47
CA ASN A 26 1.93 -9.94 -11.55
C ASN A 26 3.19 -10.77 -11.31
N GLY A 27 4.19 -10.19 -10.63
CA GLY A 27 5.48 -10.81 -10.36
C GLY A 27 5.62 -11.34 -8.93
N ASP A 28 5.43 -10.47 -7.95
CA ASP A 28 5.63 -10.79 -6.54
C ASP A 28 4.37 -10.50 -5.73
N ARG A 29 3.89 -11.52 -5.01
CA ARG A 29 2.72 -11.46 -4.13
C ARG A 29 3.07 -11.91 -2.72
N GLY A 30 4.31 -11.67 -2.32
CA GLY A 30 4.78 -11.92 -0.96
C GLY A 30 4.01 -11.13 0.08
N ILE A 31 4.39 -11.32 1.33
CA ILE A 31 3.76 -10.61 2.45
C ILE A 31 4.16 -9.14 2.45
N GLU A 32 5.36 -8.83 1.98
CA GLU A 32 5.86 -7.48 1.82
C GLU A 32 6.51 -7.31 0.46
N THR A 33 6.26 -6.19 -0.20
CA THR A 33 6.98 -5.78 -1.40
C THR A 33 7.31 -4.29 -1.32
N PRO A 34 8.48 -3.84 -1.82
CA PRO A 34 8.86 -2.42 -1.78
C PRO A 34 7.81 -1.52 -2.44
N MET A 35 7.16 -1.99 -3.51
CA MET A 35 6.15 -1.18 -4.20
C MET A 35 4.86 -1.04 -3.39
N ALA A 36 4.43 -2.09 -2.68
CA ALA A 36 3.26 -2.02 -1.81
C ALA A 36 3.53 -1.12 -0.59
N ASP A 37 4.74 -1.16 -0.04
CA ASP A 37 5.15 -0.28 1.05
C ASP A 37 5.24 1.18 0.60
N LEU A 38 5.77 1.45 -0.60
CA LEU A 38 5.73 2.79 -1.17
C LEU A 38 4.28 3.28 -1.33
N MET A 39 3.38 2.45 -1.84
CA MET A 39 1.97 2.81 -1.96
C MET A 39 1.32 3.07 -0.60
N ALA A 40 1.69 2.32 0.44
CA ALA A 40 1.24 2.60 1.80
C ALA A 40 1.78 3.95 2.32
N ASP A 41 3.04 4.32 2.02
CA ASP A 41 3.59 5.64 2.33
C ASP A 41 2.82 6.76 1.62
N ILE A 42 2.50 6.56 0.35
CA ILE A 42 1.72 7.50 -0.47
C ILE A 42 0.31 7.68 0.10
N ILE A 43 -0.34 6.60 0.53
CA ILE A 43 -1.65 6.64 1.20
C ILE A 43 -1.55 7.40 2.53
N LYS A 44 -0.54 7.10 3.35
CA LYS A 44 -0.32 7.82 4.61
C LYS A 44 -0.15 9.32 4.39
N TRP A 45 0.65 9.71 3.40
CA TRP A 45 0.85 11.10 3.03
C TRP A 45 -0.47 11.76 2.60
N GLY A 46 -1.26 11.10 1.74
CA GLY A 46 -2.54 11.62 1.26
C GLY A 46 -3.65 11.68 2.31
N THR A 47 -3.52 10.92 3.40
CA THR A 47 -4.47 10.89 4.52
C THR A 47 -3.97 11.58 5.79
N GLN A 48 -2.81 12.26 5.73
CA GLN A 48 -2.22 12.93 6.89
C GLN A 48 -3.13 14.03 7.49
N SER A 49 -3.90 14.73 6.65
CA SER A 49 -4.88 15.72 7.12
C SER A 49 -6.03 15.07 7.93
N GLY A 50 -6.30 13.78 7.69
CA GLY A 50 -7.21 12.95 8.49
C GLY A 50 -6.54 12.32 9.72
N GLY A 51 -5.27 12.63 9.99
CA GLY A 51 -4.52 12.18 11.17
C GLY A 51 -3.89 10.78 11.04
N SER A 52 -3.78 10.20 9.85
CA SER A 52 -3.26 8.83 9.67
C SER A 52 -1.85 8.66 10.23
N GLN A 53 -1.70 7.71 11.14
CA GLN A 53 -0.45 7.32 11.78
C GLN A 53 0.20 6.12 11.09
N ILE A 54 -0.63 5.23 10.56
CA ILE A 54 -0.28 3.99 9.86
C ILE A 54 -1.09 3.97 8.56
N ALA A 55 -0.56 3.37 7.51
CA ALA A 55 -1.36 3.06 6.33
C ALA A 55 -1.05 1.68 5.77
N PHE A 56 -2.03 1.11 5.06
CA PHE A 56 -1.96 -0.21 4.45
C PHE A 56 -2.38 -0.17 2.98
N MET A 57 -1.68 -0.97 2.15
CA MET A 57 -2.03 -1.23 0.75
C MET A 57 -1.95 -2.72 0.46
N ASN A 58 -3.02 -3.31 -0.12
CA ASN A 58 -2.96 -4.71 -0.54
C ASN A 58 -2.00 -4.90 -1.74
N VAL A 59 -1.11 -5.86 -1.64
CA VAL A 59 -0.16 -6.20 -2.73
C VAL A 59 -0.90 -6.48 -4.04
N GLY A 60 -2.07 -7.12 -3.97
CA GLY A 60 -2.92 -7.38 -5.14
C GLY A 60 -3.42 -6.12 -5.86
N GLY A 61 -3.50 -5.00 -5.18
CA GLY A 61 -3.93 -3.69 -5.72
C GLY A 61 -2.82 -2.93 -6.43
N VAL A 62 -1.56 -3.29 -6.22
CA VAL A 62 -0.39 -2.70 -6.90
C VAL A 62 -0.18 -3.44 -8.23
N ARG A 63 -0.34 -2.77 -9.37
CA ARG A 63 -0.44 -3.43 -10.68
C ARG A 63 0.80 -3.34 -11.55
N ALA A 64 1.76 -2.49 -11.20
CA ALA A 64 3.03 -2.31 -11.90
C ALA A 64 4.13 -1.91 -10.92
N SER A 65 5.37 -2.07 -11.33
CA SER A 65 6.57 -1.58 -10.66
C SER A 65 7.04 -0.27 -11.29
N PHE A 66 7.81 0.55 -10.58
CA PHE A 66 8.57 1.63 -11.19
C PHE A 66 10.00 1.18 -11.48
N LEU A 67 10.40 1.24 -12.73
CA LEU A 67 11.71 0.77 -13.19
C LEU A 67 12.47 1.91 -13.87
N VAL A 68 13.72 2.13 -13.47
CA VAL A 68 14.55 3.22 -13.99
C VAL A 68 14.75 3.14 -15.50
N ASP A 69 14.93 1.94 -16.01
CA ASP A 69 15.24 1.73 -17.46
C ASP A 69 13.98 1.46 -18.31
N GLN A 70 12.77 1.55 -17.72
CA GLN A 70 11.53 1.40 -18.49
C GLN A 70 11.19 2.73 -19.16
N ILE A 71 11.35 2.80 -20.46
CA ILE A 71 11.03 3.96 -21.30
C ILE A 71 9.82 3.61 -22.16
N SER A 72 8.67 4.24 -21.91
CA SER A 72 7.41 3.93 -22.57
C SER A 72 6.93 5.00 -23.56
N ASN A 73 7.31 6.27 -23.38
CA ASN A 73 6.86 7.40 -24.18
C ASN A 73 7.99 8.35 -24.62
N GLY A 74 9.27 7.93 -24.49
CA GLY A 74 10.44 8.73 -24.84
C GLY A 74 10.96 9.61 -23.71
N GLU A 75 10.49 9.40 -22.49
CA GLU A 75 11.01 10.00 -21.24
C GLU A 75 12.46 9.56 -20.98
N GLN A 76 13.16 10.27 -20.09
CA GLN A 76 14.51 9.90 -19.69
C GLN A 76 14.47 8.76 -18.65
N PRO A 77 15.55 7.94 -18.52
CA PRO A 77 15.66 6.93 -17.48
C PRO A 77 15.36 7.51 -16.09
N GLY A 78 14.50 6.81 -15.34
CA GLY A 78 14.07 7.24 -14.02
C GLY A 78 12.93 8.26 -14.00
N GLU A 79 12.53 8.84 -15.12
CA GLU A 79 11.31 9.64 -15.19
C GLU A 79 10.08 8.72 -15.22
N ILE A 80 9.05 9.09 -14.48
CA ILE A 80 7.78 8.38 -14.41
C ILE A 80 6.71 9.18 -15.12
N THR A 81 6.10 8.56 -16.14
CA THR A 81 5.00 9.15 -16.90
C THR A 81 3.66 8.96 -16.18
N TYR A 82 2.66 9.74 -16.57
CA TYR A 82 1.28 9.57 -16.07
C TYR A 82 0.73 8.16 -16.38
N THR A 83 1.07 7.58 -17.54
CA THR A 83 0.66 6.21 -17.89
C THR A 83 1.25 5.18 -16.95
N GLU A 84 2.50 5.33 -16.55
CA GLU A 84 3.14 4.42 -15.61
C GLU A 84 2.52 4.55 -14.21
N ALA A 85 2.24 5.76 -13.75
CA ALA A 85 1.50 5.98 -12.51
C ALA A 85 0.08 5.35 -12.56
N TYR A 86 -0.64 5.52 -13.68
CA TYR A 86 -1.92 4.86 -13.90
C TYR A 86 -1.80 3.35 -13.90
N ASN A 87 -0.75 2.78 -14.49
CA ASN A 87 -0.54 1.33 -14.49
C ASN A 87 -0.30 0.76 -13.09
N VAL A 88 0.25 1.55 -12.16
CA VAL A 88 0.39 1.17 -10.75
C VAL A 88 -0.95 1.15 -10.03
N ALA A 89 -1.76 2.20 -10.18
CA ALA A 89 -3.03 2.40 -9.46
C ALA A 89 -4.20 2.67 -10.44
N PRO A 90 -4.68 1.65 -11.21
CA PRO A 90 -5.65 1.88 -12.27
C PRO A 90 -7.12 1.84 -11.84
N PHE A 91 -7.40 1.65 -10.54
CA PHE A 91 -8.75 1.30 -10.08
C PHE A 91 -9.62 2.50 -9.70
N GLY A 92 -9.05 3.69 -9.50
CA GLY A 92 -9.80 4.88 -9.09
C GLY A 92 -10.40 4.74 -7.68
N ASN A 93 -9.67 4.10 -6.76
CA ASN A 93 -10.10 4.04 -5.38
C ASN A 93 -10.01 5.40 -4.70
N LEU A 94 -10.84 5.62 -3.69
CA LEU A 94 -10.70 6.76 -2.81
C LEU A 94 -9.80 6.39 -1.62
N LEU A 95 -8.89 7.28 -1.27
CA LEU A 95 -8.20 7.19 0.01
C LEU A 95 -9.20 7.38 1.13
N VAL A 96 -9.03 6.64 2.20
CA VAL A 96 -9.84 6.78 3.41
C VAL A 96 -8.97 6.71 4.65
N SER A 97 -9.41 7.33 5.73
CA SER A 97 -8.83 7.11 7.06
C SER A 97 -9.92 6.72 8.04
N LEU A 98 -9.59 5.82 8.98
CA LEU A 98 -10.51 5.24 9.96
C LEU A 98 -9.78 4.94 11.26
N ASP A 99 -10.52 4.87 12.36
CA ASP A 99 -9.98 4.52 13.67
C ASP A 99 -10.04 3.00 13.87
N MET A 100 -8.92 2.39 14.26
CA MET A 100 -8.83 0.97 14.60
C MET A 100 -8.04 0.81 15.90
N THR A 101 -8.44 -0.15 16.74
CA THR A 101 -7.61 -0.52 17.90
C THR A 101 -6.39 -1.32 17.46
N GLY A 102 -5.34 -1.38 18.30
CA GLY A 102 -4.17 -2.22 18.04
C GLY A 102 -4.57 -3.69 17.80
N GLN A 103 -5.57 -4.19 18.56
CA GLN A 103 -6.09 -5.55 18.37
C GLN A 103 -6.76 -5.72 16.99
N GLN A 104 -7.60 -4.78 16.56
CA GLN A 104 -8.22 -4.83 15.24
C GLN A 104 -7.18 -4.79 14.10
N ILE A 105 -6.11 -4.02 14.27
CA ILE A 105 -4.99 -3.99 13.32
C ILE A 105 -4.32 -5.37 13.27
N LYS A 106 -4.01 -5.97 14.44
CA LYS A 106 -3.44 -7.32 14.51
C LYS A 106 -4.33 -8.34 13.81
N ASP A 107 -5.62 -8.35 14.12
CA ASP A 107 -6.57 -9.28 13.53
C ASP A 107 -6.69 -9.10 12.01
N THR A 108 -6.55 -7.88 11.52
CA THR A 108 -6.51 -7.58 10.09
C THR A 108 -5.22 -8.11 9.43
N LEU A 109 -4.08 -7.97 10.09
CA LEU A 109 -2.82 -8.54 9.61
C LEU A 109 -2.84 -10.07 9.56
N GLU A 110 -3.51 -10.73 10.50
CA GLU A 110 -3.72 -12.19 10.45
C GLU A 110 -4.52 -12.63 9.21
N GLN A 111 -5.34 -11.76 8.65
CA GLN A 111 -6.10 -12.04 7.42
C GLN A 111 -5.23 -12.09 6.16
N GLN A 112 -3.95 -11.76 6.23
CA GLN A 112 -3.01 -12.02 5.15
C GLN A 112 -2.84 -13.53 4.87
N PHE A 113 -3.12 -14.39 5.85
CA PHE A 113 -2.84 -15.83 5.86
C PHE A 113 -4.12 -16.67 5.90
N ILE A 114 -5.08 -16.41 5.03
CA ILE A 114 -6.36 -17.16 4.98
C ILE A 114 -6.22 -18.35 4.03
N ALA A 115 -6.19 -19.57 4.58
CA ALA A 115 -6.21 -20.78 3.78
C ALA A 115 -7.51 -20.91 2.98
N GLY A 116 -7.40 -21.28 1.70
CA GLY A 116 -8.56 -21.41 0.82
C GLY A 116 -9.22 -20.08 0.42
N ARG A 117 -8.51 -18.97 0.50
CA ARG A 117 -8.97 -17.67 -0.01
C ARG A 117 -9.46 -17.80 -1.45
N PRO A 118 -10.55 -17.11 -1.86
CA PRO A 118 -10.98 -17.08 -3.26
C PRO A 118 -9.83 -16.69 -4.20
N GLY A 119 -9.69 -17.42 -5.31
CA GLY A 119 -8.58 -17.24 -6.25
C GLY A 119 -7.33 -18.06 -5.95
N GLY A 120 -7.39 -18.99 -4.97
CA GLY A 120 -6.30 -19.94 -4.67
C GLY A 120 -5.06 -19.29 -4.05
N ARG A 121 -5.24 -18.21 -3.28
CA ARG A 121 -4.16 -17.47 -2.63
C ARG A 121 -4.24 -17.64 -1.11
N ASP A 122 -3.45 -18.54 -0.56
CA ASP A 122 -3.40 -18.77 0.88
C ASP A 122 -2.64 -17.65 1.63
N ALA A 123 -1.85 -16.86 0.93
CA ALA A 123 -1.24 -15.65 1.45
C ALA A 123 -1.49 -14.46 0.51
N LEU A 124 -1.80 -13.32 1.08
CA LEU A 124 -1.93 -12.05 0.37
C LEU A 124 -1.48 -10.91 1.28
N GLY A 125 -0.35 -10.29 0.94
CA GLY A 125 0.31 -9.30 1.79
C GLY A 125 -0.40 -7.95 1.79
N LEU A 126 -0.16 -7.23 2.88
CA LEU A 126 -0.42 -5.81 3.03
C LEU A 126 0.92 -5.07 3.12
N GLY A 127 1.23 -4.22 2.15
CA GLY A 127 2.29 -3.22 2.32
C GLY A 127 1.93 -2.28 3.45
N VAL A 128 2.93 -1.87 4.22
CA VAL A 128 2.78 -1.06 5.42
C VAL A 128 3.57 0.23 5.32
N SER A 129 3.05 1.33 5.89
CA SER A 129 3.72 2.63 5.81
C SER A 129 4.90 2.75 6.77
N ALA A 130 5.83 3.64 6.43
CA ALA A 130 6.98 3.98 7.26
C ALA A 130 6.60 4.32 8.70
N GLY A 131 7.38 3.78 9.63
CA GLY A 131 7.18 3.89 11.07
C GLY A 131 6.41 2.74 11.68
N PHE A 132 5.67 1.96 10.92
CA PHE A 132 5.01 0.74 11.40
C PHE A 132 5.84 -0.50 11.02
N SER A 133 5.94 -1.46 11.92
CA SER A 133 6.62 -2.73 11.69
C SER A 133 6.03 -3.83 12.55
N TYR A 134 6.21 -5.08 12.12
CA TYR A 134 5.84 -6.27 12.88
C TYR A 134 6.64 -7.50 12.40
N THR A 135 6.59 -8.57 13.19
CA THR A 135 7.14 -9.89 12.83
C THR A 135 5.99 -10.90 12.68
N TRP A 136 6.12 -11.81 11.73
CA TRP A 136 5.20 -12.94 11.58
C TRP A 136 5.97 -14.26 11.50
N ASP A 137 5.33 -15.36 11.88
CA ASP A 137 5.89 -16.72 11.92
C ASP A 137 5.04 -17.65 11.05
N ALA A 138 5.64 -18.15 9.98
CA ALA A 138 4.98 -19.08 9.05
C ALA A 138 4.54 -20.38 9.70
N THR A 139 5.23 -20.83 10.76
CA THR A 139 4.98 -22.10 11.44
C THR A 139 3.76 -22.07 12.35
N GLN A 140 3.30 -20.87 12.73
CA GLN A 140 2.14 -20.71 13.59
C GLN A 140 0.82 -20.99 12.86
N PRO A 141 -0.21 -21.44 13.55
CA PRO A 141 -1.53 -21.63 12.95
C PRO A 141 -2.14 -20.30 12.48
N GLN A 142 -3.08 -20.39 11.53
CA GLN A 142 -3.87 -19.25 11.08
C GLN A 142 -4.52 -18.52 12.28
N GLY A 143 -4.44 -17.20 12.30
CA GLY A 143 -4.93 -16.34 13.39
C GLY A 143 -3.91 -16.12 14.52
N SER A 144 -2.72 -16.74 14.43
CA SER A 144 -1.63 -16.60 15.41
C SER A 144 -0.26 -16.37 14.77
N LYS A 145 -0.24 -15.99 13.50
CA LYS A 145 1.01 -15.80 12.74
C LYS A 145 1.70 -14.46 13.05
N VAL A 146 0.98 -13.43 13.42
CA VAL A 146 1.58 -12.17 13.86
C VAL A 146 2.13 -12.36 15.27
N VAL A 147 3.46 -12.31 15.41
CA VAL A 147 4.15 -12.58 16.68
C VAL A 147 3.74 -11.56 17.73
N PRO A 148 3.21 -11.99 18.89
CA PRO A 148 2.76 -11.08 19.94
C PRO A 148 3.85 -10.11 20.39
N GLY A 149 3.48 -8.83 20.59
CA GLY A 149 4.39 -7.80 21.10
C GLY A 149 5.40 -7.24 20.09
N THR A 150 5.37 -7.70 18.82
CA THR A 150 6.30 -7.20 17.79
C THR A 150 5.76 -6.03 16.98
N MET A 151 4.43 -5.82 17.01
CA MET A 151 3.86 -4.63 16.35
C MET A 151 4.35 -3.37 17.03
N SER A 152 4.98 -2.49 16.26
CA SER A 152 5.50 -1.23 16.77
C SER A 152 5.19 -0.06 15.84
N LEU A 153 5.02 1.12 16.42
CA LEU A 153 4.86 2.38 15.70
C LEU A 153 5.99 3.33 16.14
N HIS A 154 6.84 3.73 15.20
CA HIS A 154 8.05 4.53 15.45
C HIS A 154 8.96 3.92 16.53
N GLY A 155 9.09 2.58 16.52
CA GLY A 155 9.91 1.83 17.49
C GLY A 155 9.26 1.67 18.88
N VAL A 156 8.05 2.19 19.09
CA VAL A 156 7.29 2.01 20.33
C VAL A 156 6.32 0.85 20.17
N PRO A 157 6.35 -0.18 21.04
CA PRO A 157 5.37 -1.26 21.01
C PRO A 157 3.94 -0.72 21.06
N MET A 158 3.07 -1.29 20.20
CA MET A 158 1.67 -0.85 20.14
C MET A 158 0.87 -1.41 21.33
N ASP A 159 0.03 -0.55 21.91
CA ASP A 159 -1.01 -0.98 22.86
C ASP A 159 -2.20 -1.55 22.07
N MET A 160 -2.57 -2.78 22.36
CA MET A 160 -3.67 -3.47 21.68
C MET A 160 -5.04 -2.83 21.97
N ALA A 161 -5.20 -2.15 23.10
CA ALA A 161 -6.44 -1.46 23.47
C ALA A 161 -6.51 0.00 22.99
N ALA A 162 -5.36 0.60 22.64
CA ALA A 162 -5.31 1.97 22.15
C ALA A 162 -5.86 2.07 20.72
N THR A 163 -6.40 3.24 20.39
CA THR A 163 -6.91 3.55 19.05
C THR A 163 -5.82 4.24 18.22
N TYR A 164 -5.68 3.80 16.97
CA TYR A 164 -4.77 4.34 15.99
C TYR A 164 -5.53 4.80 14.74
N ARG A 165 -5.12 5.91 14.17
CA ARG A 165 -5.66 6.39 12.91
C ARG A 165 -4.98 5.70 11.74
N VAL A 166 -5.75 4.95 10.94
CA VAL A 166 -5.26 4.10 9.85
C VAL A 166 -5.71 4.69 8.51
N GLY A 167 -4.77 4.87 7.58
CA GLY A 167 -5.03 5.20 6.18
C GLY A 167 -5.10 3.94 5.32
N THR A 168 -5.99 3.93 4.35
CA THR A 168 -6.08 2.86 3.33
C THR A 168 -6.89 3.33 2.13
N ILE A 169 -7.31 2.40 1.27
CA ILE A 169 -8.23 2.65 0.15
C ILE A 169 -9.62 2.12 0.48
N ASN A 170 -10.66 2.74 -0.10
CA ASN A 170 -12.04 2.34 0.14
C ASN A 170 -12.34 0.87 -0.19
N PHE A 171 -11.62 0.28 -1.16
CA PHE A 171 -11.71 -1.15 -1.46
C PHE A 171 -11.39 -2.01 -0.22
N LEU A 172 -10.28 -1.73 0.49
CA LEU A 172 -9.93 -2.44 1.72
C LEU A 172 -10.85 -2.10 2.87
N ALA A 173 -11.22 -0.83 3.04
CA ALA A 173 -12.16 -0.41 4.09
C ALA A 173 -13.53 -1.12 3.98
N ASN A 174 -13.91 -1.56 2.79
CA ASN A 174 -15.11 -2.36 2.51
C ASN A 174 -14.88 -3.87 2.54
N GLY A 175 -13.74 -4.34 3.06
CA GLY A 175 -13.43 -5.77 3.20
C GLY A 175 -12.91 -6.44 1.92
N GLY A 176 -12.43 -5.66 0.95
CA GLY A 176 -11.85 -6.18 -0.28
C GLY A 176 -10.69 -7.15 -0.01
N ASP A 177 -10.44 -8.07 -0.93
CA ASP A 177 -9.42 -9.13 -0.83
C ASP A 177 -9.51 -9.97 0.48
N SER A 178 -10.71 -10.07 1.06
CA SER A 178 -11.01 -10.76 2.34
C SER A 178 -10.38 -10.10 3.59
N PHE A 179 -10.02 -8.83 3.52
CA PHE A 179 -9.57 -8.04 4.67
C PHE A 179 -10.76 -7.42 5.42
N SER A 180 -11.67 -8.28 5.90
CA SER A 180 -12.89 -7.84 6.61
C SER A 180 -12.60 -7.09 7.92
N GLY A 181 -11.40 -7.21 8.48
CA GLY A 181 -11.00 -6.50 9.69
C GLY A 181 -11.07 -4.99 9.58
N PHE A 182 -10.83 -4.42 8.39
CA PHE A 182 -11.00 -2.99 8.17
C PHE A 182 -12.45 -2.50 8.35
N MET A 183 -13.45 -3.37 8.12
CA MET A 183 -14.87 -3.03 8.32
C MET A 183 -15.24 -2.76 9.77
N ALA A 184 -14.41 -3.21 10.73
CA ALA A 184 -14.58 -2.92 12.14
C ALA A 184 -14.10 -1.52 12.55
N GLY A 185 -13.43 -0.80 11.64
CA GLY A 185 -12.98 0.56 11.88
C GLY A 185 -14.13 1.56 11.96
N THR A 186 -13.90 2.64 12.69
CA THR A 186 -14.90 3.70 12.93
C THR A 186 -14.39 5.05 12.42
N ASN A 187 -15.22 6.10 12.50
CA ASN A 187 -14.85 7.45 12.12
C ASN A 187 -14.23 7.57 10.72
N LEU A 188 -14.84 6.88 9.74
CA LEU A 188 -14.38 6.88 8.35
C LEU A 188 -14.43 8.29 7.76
N LEU A 189 -13.29 8.74 7.23
CA LEU A 189 -13.16 9.97 6.45
C LEU A 189 -12.69 9.62 5.04
N GLY A 190 -13.40 10.13 4.03
CA GLY A 190 -13.01 10.05 2.63
C GLY A 190 -11.95 11.08 2.25
N GLY A 191 -11.08 10.71 1.34
CA GLY A 191 -10.01 11.55 0.83
C GLY A 191 -9.99 11.60 -0.70
N LYS A 192 -8.83 11.86 -1.26
CA LYS A 192 -8.56 12.00 -2.68
C LYS A 192 -8.56 10.64 -3.38
N GLU A 193 -8.72 10.63 -4.70
CA GLU A 193 -8.51 9.45 -5.54
C GLU A 193 -7.04 8.99 -5.49
N ASP A 194 -6.81 7.68 -5.51
CA ASP A 194 -5.50 7.05 -5.35
C ASP A 194 -4.49 7.46 -6.44
N LEU A 195 -4.88 7.46 -7.72
CA LEU A 195 -4.01 7.90 -8.81
C LEU A 195 -3.68 9.39 -8.70
N ALA A 196 -4.66 10.23 -8.42
CA ALA A 196 -4.41 11.67 -8.26
C ALA A 196 -3.48 11.96 -7.07
N ASN A 197 -3.60 11.19 -5.99
CA ASN A 197 -2.70 11.28 -4.84
C ASN A 197 -1.30 10.77 -5.17
N LEU A 198 -1.18 9.66 -5.91
CA LEU A 198 0.09 9.14 -6.39
C LEU A 198 0.84 10.17 -7.25
N VAL A 199 0.16 10.80 -8.20
CA VAL A 199 0.75 11.84 -9.07
C VAL A 199 1.23 13.04 -8.25
N ASP A 200 0.45 13.51 -7.29
CA ASP A 200 0.87 14.62 -6.42
C ASP A 200 2.06 14.24 -5.55
N TYR A 201 2.09 13.01 -5.01
CA TYR A 201 3.22 12.53 -4.21
C TYR A 201 4.50 12.46 -5.04
N LEU A 202 4.44 11.89 -6.25
CA LEU A 202 5.57 11.79 -7.17
C LEU A 202 6.14 13.17 -7.50
N GLY A 203 5.28 14.16 -7.74
CA GLY A 203 5.71 15.54 -7.99
C GLY A 203 6.32 16.23 -6.77
N ALA A 204 5.89 15.87 -5.56
CA ALA A 204 6.41 16.44 -4.32
C ALA A 204 7.70 15.76 -3.81
N HIS A 205 7.99 14.53 -4.26
CA HIS A 205 9.10 13.70 -3.78
C HIS A 205 9.93 13.15 -4.94
N PRO A 206 10.74 13.98 -5.61
CA PRO A 206 11.56 13.52 -6.73
C PRO A 206 12.67 12.55 -6.27
N GLY A 207 13.05 11.62 -7.16
CA GLY A 207 14.14 10.68 -6.89
C GLY A 207 13.78 9.60 -5.87
N ILE A 208 12.56 9.07 -5.94
CA ILE A 208 12.11 7.99 -5.05
C ILE A 208 13.05 6.78 -5.14
N THR A 209 13.33 6.17 -3.99
CA THR A 209 14.04 4.89 -3.85
C THR A 209 13.13 3.85 -3.20
N PRO A 210 13.41 2.54 -3.38
CA PRO A 210 12.62 1.51 -2.73
C PRO A 210 12.68 1.67 -1.20
N PRO A 211 11.53 1.57 -0.51
CA PRO A 211 11.51 1.46 0.94
C PRO A 211 12.34 0.27 1.43
N ALA A 212 12.91 0.40 2.62
CA ALA A 212 13.48 -0.73 3.34
C ALA A 212 12.37 -1.63 3.90
N ASP A 213 12.68 -2.92 4.09
CA ASP A 213 11.77 -3.89 4.69
C ASP A 213 11.31 -3.45 6.09
N ARG A 214 10.05 -3.67 6.37
CA ARG A 214 9.34 -3.28 7.60
C ARG A 214 8.70 -4.46 8.30
N VAL A 215 8.59 -5.56 7.59
CA VAL A 215 7.95 -6.79 8.06
C VAL A 215 8.99 -7.91 8.08
N THR A 216 9.13 -8.57 9.22
CA THR A 216 10.07 -9.68 9.37
C THR A 216 9.32 -11.02 9.36
N GLY A 217 9.68 -11.92 8.44
CA GLY A 217 9.19 -13.31 8.40
C GLY A 217 10.13 -14.26 9.17
N LEU A 218 9.56 -15.23 9.90
CA LEU A 218 10.26 -16.30 10.61
C LEU A 218 9.89 -17.66 10.03
#